data_91aa0a61927a9b7b4444e61c1b765b69
#
_entry.id   91aa0a61927a9b7b4444e61c1b765b69
#
_cell.length_a   1.000
_cell.length_b   1.000
_cell.length_c   1.000
_cell.angle_alpha   90.00
_cell.angle_beta   90.00
_cell.angle_gamma   90.00
#
_symmetry.space_group_name_H-M   'P 1'
#
loop_
_entity.id
_entity.type
_entity.pdbx_description
1 polymer ?
#
loop_
_entity_poly.entity_id
_entity_poly.type
_entity_poly.pdbx_seq_one_letter_code
_entity_poly.pdbx_strand_id
1 'polypeptide(L)'
;DRGTYLKLGWGFQRIDISPPADKLAPGEYKLRIRAGSVKGSDPNRHYIQIGYPQRTNQVPAGFAGKPISGHQVNGTTESPEIIETIVKIGSGNPNEFAIQERQPEDRDTYRKQFYRIKKENGYGYPPAVWIDWAELEGPIRDKQIIESSITRVEPEKTINPANEKIIK
;
A
#
# COMPACT_ATOMS: atom_id res chain seq x y z
N ASP A 1 19.86 2.82 -12.74
CA ASP A 1 18.83 2.36 -11.80
C ASP A 1 18.74 3.35 -10.64
N ARG A 2 17.54 3.92 -10.43
CA ARG A 2 17.32 4.97 -9.41
C ARG A 2 16.63 4.45 -8.15
N GLY A 3 16.31 3.17 -8.08
CA GLY A 3 15.59 2.56 -6.97
C GLY A 3 16.43 2.43 -5.70
N THR A 4 15.76 2.04 -4.61
CA THR A 4 16.37 1.86 -3.30
C THR A 4 16.15 0.43 -2.79
N TYR A 5 17.17 -0.17 -2.22
CA TYR A 5 17.06 -1.46 -1.56
C TYR A 5 16.49 -1.29 -0.15
N LEU A 6 15.46 -2.10 0.17
CA LEU A 6 15.03 -2.25 1.55
C LEU A 6 16.12 -2.97 2.34
N LYS A 7 16.34 -2.52 3.56
CA LYS A 7 17.32 -3.12 4.46
C LYS A 7 16.61 -3.73 5.64
N LEU A 8 16.86 -4.99 5.90
CA LEU A 8 16.49 -5.63 7.14
C LEU A 8 17.60 -5.39 8.14
N GLY A 9 17.41 -4.46 9.05
CA GLY A 9 18.41 -4.05 10.03
C GLY A 9 17.85 -4.02 11.45
N TRP A 10 18.74 -4.01 12.44
CA TRP A 10 18.36 -3.71 13.80
C TRP A 10 17.86 -2.25 13.85
N GLY A 11 16.57 -2.09 14.17
CA GLY A 11 15.88 -0.79 14.17
C GLY A 11 15.27 -0.46 12.81
N PHE A 12 14.04 -0.73 12.66
CA PHE A 12 13.00 -0.25 11.71
C PHE A 12 13.52 0.52 10.48
N GLN A 13 14.27 -0.16 9.63
CA GLN A 13 14.70 0.44 8.37
C GLN A 13 13.53 0.43 7.41
N ARG A 14 13.06 1.62 7.07
CA ARG A 14 11.95 1.85 6.18
C ARG A 14 12.29 2.93 5.17
N ILE A 15 11.55 2.95 4.09
CA ILE A 15 11.52 4.07 3.14
C ILE A 15 10.30 4.90 3.48
N ASP A 16 10.49 6.17 3.79
CA ASP A 16 9.40 7.12 3.98
C ASP A 16 9.03 7.74 2.63
N ILE A 17 7.74 7.76 2.32
CA ILE A 17 7.15 8.41 1.15
C ILE A 17 6.40 9.63 1.65
N SER A 18 6.91 10.81 1.32
CA SER A 18 6.35 12.10 1.73
C SER A 18 5.91 12.87 0.49
N PRO A 19 4.69 12.69 0.01
CA PRO A 19 4.17 13.49 -1.09
C PRO A 19 4.09 14.97 -0.69
N PRO A 20 4.20 15.91 -1.64
CA PRO A 20 4.03 17.34 -1.35
C PRO A 20 2.66 17.59 -0.72
N ALA A 21 2.64 17.99 0.57
CA ALA A 21 1.43 18.11 1.38
C ALA A 21 0.45 19.18 0.85
N ASP A 22 0.94 20.19 0.16
CA ASP A 22 0.17 21.27 -0.46
C ASP A 22 -0.65 20.86 -1.68
N LYS A 23 -0.40 19.66 -2.22
CA LYS A 23 -1.03 19.16 -3.45
C LYS A 23 -2.06 18.05 -3.22
N LEU A 24 -2.22 17.58 -2.00
CA LEU A 24 -3.09 16.46 -1.70
C LEU A 24 -4.37 16.89 -1.00
N ALA A 25 -5.50 16.78 -1.69
CA ALA A 25 -6.81 16.90 -1.06
C ALA A 25 -7.09 15.70 -0.15
N PRO A 26 -7.88 15.87 0.94
CA PRO A 26 -8.34 14.72 1.72
C PRO A 26 -9.13 13.73 0.86
N GLY A 27 -8.91 12.42 1.09
CA GLY A 27 -9.58 11.38 0.34
C GLY A 27 -8.84 10.05 0.34
N GLU A 28 -9.38 9.11 -0.43
CA GLU A 28 -8.73 7.83 -0.70
C GLU A 28 -7.85 7.95 -1.94
N TYR A 29 -6.70 7.31 -1.88
CA TYR A 29 -5.71 7.29 -2.95
C TYR A 29 -5.25 5.86 -3.21
N LYS A 30 -4.97 5.56 -4.46
CA LYS A 30 -4.26 4.34 -4.83
C LYS A 30 -2.76 4.60 -4.72
N LEU A 31 -2.10 3.93 -3.79
CA LEU A 31 -0.65 3.89 -3.70
C LEU A 31 -0.15 2.74 -4.56
N ARG A 32 0.67 3.05 -5.54
CA ARG A 32 1.31 2.11 -6.46
C ARG A 32 2.80 2.07 -6.15
N ILE A 33 3.34 0.88 -6.03
CA ILE A 33 4.76 0.65 -5.72
C ILE A 33 5.31 -0.31 -6.74
N ARG A 34 6.34 0.09 -7.47
CA ARG A 34 7.07 -0.82 -8.35
C ARG A 34 8.21 -1.44 -7.58
N ALA A 35 8.17 -2.77 -7.42
CA ALA A 35 9.08 -3.51 -6.57
C ALA A 35 9.58 -4.79 -7.23
N GLY A 36 10.74 -5.25 -6.80
CA GLY A 36 11.30 -6.51 -7.24
C GLY A 36 12.16 -7.19 -6.17
N SER A 37 12.15 -8.51 -6.17
CA SER A 37 13.03 -9.31 -5.33
C SER A 37 14.45 -9.33 -5.87
N VAL A 38 15.42 -9.36 -4.96
CA VAL A 38 16.85 -9.40 -5.32
C VAL A 38 17.25 -10.85 -5.62
N LYS A 39 17.88 -11.07 -6.76
CA LYS A 39 18.33 -12.40 -7.18
C LYS A 39 19.24 -13.04 -6.13
N GLY A 40 18.93 -14.28 -5.75
CA GLY A 40 19.69 -15.05 -4.78
C GLY A 40 19.42 -14.69 -3.31
N SER A 41 18.51 -13.76 -3.03
CA SER A 41 18.06 -13.48 -1.66
C SER A 41 17.06 -14.54 -1.17
N ASP A 42 16.86 -14.60 0.15
CA ASP A 42 15.93 -15.54 0.79
C ASP A 42 14.48 -15.23 0.38
N PRO A 43 13.73 -16.18 -0.25
CA PRO A 43 12.35 -15.97 -0.65
C PRO A 43 11.40 -15.63 0.50
N ASN A 44 11.68 -16.08 1.73
CA ASN A 44 10.89 -15.74 2.91
C ASN A 44 10.97 -14.24 3.27
N ARG A 45 11.91 -13.53 2.70
CA ARG A 45 12.12 -12.10 2.87
C ARG A 45 11.52 -11.27 1.74
N HIS A 46 10.95 -11.88 0.70
CA HIS A 46 10.27 -11.19 -0.39
C HIS A 46 8.88 -10.75 0.04
N TYR A 47 8.80 -9.91 1.10
CA TYR A 47 7.53 -9.46 1.64
C TYR A 47 7.65 -8.03 2.19
N ILE A 48 6.84 -7.12 1.68
CA ILE A 48 6.78 -5.74 2.15
C ILE A 48 5.52 -5.48 2.97
N GLN A 49 5.63 -4.52 3.87
CA GLN A 49 4.53 -3.93 4.60
C GLN A 49 4.47 -2.44 4.32
N ILE A 50 3.26 -1.92 4.20
CA ILE A 50 2.96 -0.51 3.97
C ILE A 50 2.19 -0.01 5.18
N GLY A 51 2.52 1.16 5.69
CA GLY A 51 1.86 1.73 6.86
C GLY A 51 2.11 3.22 7.01
N TYR A 52 1.53 3.81 8.04
CA TYR A 52 1.84 5.18 8.44
C TYR A 52 3.11 5.19 9.29
N PRO A 53 4.07 6.09 9.01
CA PRO A 53 5.32 6.13 9.76
C PRO A 53 5.09 6.57 11.21
N GLN A 54 5.58 5.81 12.17
CA GLN A 54 5.64 6.27 13.55
C GLN A 54 6.84 7.20 13.71
N ARG A 55 6.60 8.41 14.19
CA ARG A 55 7.65 9.35 14.55
C ARG A 55 7.80 9.36 16.05
N THR A 56 8.96 8.96 16.55
CA THR A 56 9.37 9.11 17.95
C THR A 56 10.69 9.87 18.00
N ASN A 57 10.92 10.59 19.08
CA ASN A 57 12.13 11.38 19.26
C ASN A 57 13.40 10.56 19.41
N GLN A 58 13.33 9.26 19.51
CA GLN A 58 14.46 8.42 19.90
C GLN A 58 14.93 7.41 18.85
N VAL A 59 14.04 6.84 18.04
CA VAL A 59 14.41 5.90 16.95
C VAL A 59 13.31 5.92 15.90
N PRO A 60 13.60 5.80 14.59
CA PRO A 60 12.57 5.52 13.61
C PRO A 60 11.86 4.23 14.00
N ALA A 61 10.74 4.34 14.67
CA ALA A 61 9.92 3.21 15.03
C ALA A 61 9.04 2.86 13.83
N GLY A 62 8.89 1.60 13.48
CA GLY A 62 8.12 1.10 12.36
C GLY A 62 6.86 1.88 12.00
N PHE A 63 5.69 1.27 12.13
CA PHE A 63 4.42 1.93 11.82
C PHE A 63 3.74 2.51 13.06
N ALA A 64 2.97 3.58 12.86
CA ALA A 64 2.00 4.05 13.82
C ALA A 64 0.78 3.11 13.77
N GLY A 65 0.71 2.18 14.71
CA GLY A 65 -0.32 1.15 14.73
C GLY A 65 0.00 -0.07 13.85
N LYS A 66 -1.07 -0.69 13.32
CA LYS A 66 -0.93 -1.84 12.42
C LYS A 66 -0.56 -1.38 11.00
N PRO A 67 0.14 -2.23 10.22
CA PRO A 67 0.32 -1.98 8.80
C PRO A 67 -1.04 -1.79 8.09
N ILE A 68 -1.08 -0.91 7.11
CA ILE A 68 -2.24 -0.74 6.21
C ILE A 68 -2.43 -2.02 5.39
N SER A 69 -1.33 -2.52 4.84
CA SER A 69 -1.32 -3.73 4.01
C SER A 69 0.03 -4.43 4.04
N GLY A 70 0.04 -5.68 3.60
CA GLY A 70 1.25 -6.47 3.40
C GLY A 70 1.16 -7.24 2.09
N HIS A 71 2.27 -7.34 1.37
CA HIS A 71 2.32 -7.93 0.03
C HIS A 71 3.58 -8.76 -0.15
N GLN A 72 3.41 -9.93 -0.76
CA GLN A 72 4.53 -10.70 -1.28
C GLN A 72 5.04 -10.04 -2.55
N VAL A 73 6.36 -9.95 -2.71
CA VAL A 73 6.99 -9.43 -3.91
C VAL A 73 7.37 -10.61 -4.80
N ASN A 74 6.61 -10.81 -5.89
CA ASN A 74 6.82 -11.89 -6.86
C ASN A 74 7.65 -11.45 -8.07
N GLY A 75 7.69 -10.14 -8.35
CA GLY A 75 8.57 -9.58 -9.37
C GLY A 75 10.04 -9.70 -8.99
N THR A 76 10.92 -9.53 -9.97
CA THR A 76 12.37 -9.49 -9.76
C THR A 76 12.93 -8.10 -10.08
N THR A 77 14.19 -7.83 -9.76
CA THR A 77 14.85 -6.57 -10.15
C THR A 77 14.88 -6.37 -11.66
N GLU A 78 14.94 -7.44 -12.44
CA GLU A 78 14.95 -7.40 -13.91
C GLU A 78 13.53 -7.29 -14.50
N SER A 79 12.51 -7.81 -13.78
CA SER A 79 11.10 -7.77 -14.16
C SER A 79 10.24 -7.40 -12.95
N PRO A 80 10.27 -6.13 -12.51
CA PRO A 80 9.53 -5.67 -11.34
C PRO A 80 8.02 -5.72 -11.55
N GLU A 81 7.29 -5.97 -10.47
CA GLU A 81 5.83 -5.88 -10.44
C GLU A 81 5.34 -4.55 -9.85
N ILE A 82 4.07 -4.24 -10.10
CA ILE A 82 3.38 -3.11 -9.48
C ILE A 82 2.44 -3.65 -8.40
N ILE A 83 2.69 -3.25 -7.17
CA ILE A 83 1.86 -3.54 -6.01
C ILE A 83 0.95 -2.33 -5.77
N GLU A 84 -0.35 -2.57 -5.60
CA GLU A 84 -1.34 -1.52 -5.38
C GLU A 84 -2.04 -1.69 -4.02
N THR A 85 -2.25 -0.57 -3.32
CA THR A 85 -3.04 -0.53 -2.09
C THR A 85 -3.78 0.79 -1.97
N ILE A 86 -4.91 0.80 -1.25
CA ILE A 86 -5.65 2.03 -0.97
C ILE A 86 -5.18 2.61 0.34
N VAL A 87 -4.88 3.90 0.32
CA VAL A 87 -4.46 4.69 1.48
C VAL A 87 -5.37 5.89 1.67
N LYS A 88 -5.50 6.38 2.91
CA LYS A 88 -6.32 7.54 3.24
C LYS A 88 -5.45 8.73 3.60
N ILE A 89 -5.77 9.90 3.04
CA ILE A 89 -5.12 11.18 3.30
C ILE A 89 -6.12 12.12 3.95
N GLY A 90 -5.68 12.90 4.92
CA GLY A 90 -6.53 13.81 5.68
C GLY A 90 -7.32 13.12 6.80
N SER A 91 -8.25 13.84 7.44
CA SER A 91 -9.09 13.33 8.53
C SER A 91 -8.32 12.68 9.68
N GLY A 92 -7.16 13.26 10.06
CA GLY A 92 -6.32 12.75 11.14
C GLY A 92 -5.29 11.69 10.72
N ASN A 93 -5.27 11.28 9.45
CA ASN A 93 -4.22 10.41 8.93
C ASN A 93 -3.00 11.24 8.48
N PRO A 94 -1.78 10.73 8.71
CA PRO A 94 -0.58 11.37 8.17
C PRO A 94 -0.62 11.41 6.63
N ASN A 95 -0.04 12.49 6.05
CA ASN A 95 0.18 12.57 4.60
C ASN A 95 1.48 11.86 4.17
N GLU A 96 1.96 10.97 4.99
CA GLU A 96 3.21 10.24 4.79
C GLU A 96 2.94 8.74 4.89
N PHE A 97 3.65 7.98 4.10
CA PHE A 97 3.59 6.52 4.12
C PHE A 97 4.99 5.96 4.31
N ALA A 98 5.07 4.76 4.82
CA ALA A 98 6.32 4.03 4.97
C ALA A 98 6.21 2.66 4.33
N ILE A 99 7.28 2.23 3.70
CA ILE A 99 7.47 0.87 3.18
C ILE A 99 8.62 0.25 3.95
N GLN A 100 8.42 -0.95 4.46
CA GLN A 100 9.48 -1.73 5.08
C GLN A 100 9.39 -3.19 4.66
N GLU A 101 10.51 -3.90 4.74
CA GLU A 101 10.50 -5.36 4.69
C GLU A 101 9.77 -5.89 5.93
N ARG A 102 8.96 -6.95 5.79
CA ARG A 102 8.26 -7.56 6.93
C ARG A 102 9.25 -7.92 8.02
N GLN A 103 8.98 -7.43 9.22
CA GLN A 103 9.85 -7.68 10.36
C GLN A 103 9.54 -9.05 10.98
N PRO A 104 10.56 -9.80 11.41
CA PRO A 104 10.37 -11.04 12.17
C PRO A 104 9.61 -10.79 13.48
N GLU A 105 8.75 -11.73 13.87
CA GLU A 105 7.99 -11.66 15.13
C GLU A 105 8.91 -11.78 16.34
N ASP A 106 9.85 -12.74 16.32
CA ASP A 106 10.84 -12.91 17.37
C ASP A 106 12.04 -11.97 17.17
N ARG A 107 11.90 -10.80 17.76
CA ARG A 107 12.92 -9.74 17.69
C ARG A 107 14.25 -10.11 18.35
N ASP A 108 14.25 -10.91 19.41
CA ASP A 108 15.47 -11.24 20.13
C ASP A 108 16.33 -12.24 19.36
N THR A 109 15.73 -13.29 18.82
CA THR A 109 16.42 -14.22 17.92
C THR A 109 16.92 -13.50 16.69
N TYR A 110 16.08 -12.65 16.08
CA TYR A 110 16.47 -11.85 14.94
C TYR A 110 17.67 -10.93 15.25
N ARG A 111 17.65 -10.23 16.38
CA ARG A 111 18.76 -9.36 16.79
C ARG A 111 20.08 -10.13 16.93
N LYS A 112 20.04 -11.29 17.58
CA LYS A 112 21.22 -12.15 17.73
C LYS A 112 21.78 -12.58 16.37
N GLN A 113 20.91 -13.00 15.46
CA GLN A 113 21.29 -13.38 14.11
C GLN A 113 21.87 -12.20 13.32
N PHE A 114 21.24 -11.03 13.39
CA PHE A 114 21.72 -9.82 12.72
C PHE A 114 23.16 -9.47 13.17
N TYR A 115 23.43 -9.45 14.46
CA TYR A 115 24.76 -9.13 14.94
C TYR A 115 25.80 -10.19 14.58
N ARG A 116 25.41 -11.47 14.55
CA ARG A 116 26.29 -12.54 14.08
C ARG A 116 26.68 -12.31 12.63
N ILE A 117 25.70 -12.14 11.74
CA ILE A 117 25.91 -11.93 10.33
C ILE A 117 26.73 -10.63 10.09
N LYS A 118 26.41 -9.57 10.83
CA LYS A 118 27.16 -8.32 10.75
C LYS A 118 28.63 -8.48 11.15
N LYS A 119 28.92 -9.33 12.12
CA LYS A 119 30.30 -9.65 12.51
C LYS A 119 31.03 -10.41 11.41
N GLU A 120 30.34 -11.27 10.67
CA GLU A 120 30.90 -12.08 9.60
C GLU A 120 31.13 -11.26 8.32
N ASN A 121 30.18 -10.41 7.91
CA ASN A 121 30.19 -9.72 6.63
C ASN A 121 30.35 -8.18 6.69
N GLY A 122 30.32 -7.58 7.89
CA GLY A 122 30.53 -6.14 8.11
C GLY A 122 29.25 -5.27 8.00
N TYR A 123 28.13 -5.76 7.43
CA TYR A 123 26.93 -4.94 7.17
C TYR A 123 25.59 -5.56 7.63
N GLY A 124 25.51 -6.86 7.90
CA GLY A 124 24.30 -7.56 8.33
C GLY A 124 23.60 -8.30 7.20
N TYR A 125 22.28 -8.33 7.20
CA TYR A 125 21.52 -9.03 6.17
C TYR A 125 21.68 -8.37 4.79
N PRO A 126 21.97 -9.14 3.74
CA PRO A 126 21.90 -8.64 2.36
C PRO A 126 20.49 -8.14 2.03
N PRO A 127 20.32 -7.15 1.17
CA PRO A 127 18.99 -6.72 0.72
C PRO A 127 18.26 -7.85 0.01
N ALA A 128 16.94 -7.93 0.22
CA ALA A 128 16.07 -8.92 -0.41
C ALA A 128 15.03 -8.31 -1.34
N VAL A 129 14.67 -7.06 -1.12
CA VAL A 129 13.67 -6.33 -1.92
C VAL A 129 14.25 -5.00 -2.37
N TRP A 130 13.94 -4.65 -3.60
CA TRP A 130 14.25 -3.38 -4.23
C TRP A 130 12.96 -2.66 -4.59
N ILE A 131 12.90 -1.35 -4.31
CA ILE A 131 11.80 -0.46 -4.66
C ILE A 131 12.31 0.52 -5.71
N ASP A 132 11.67 0.53 -6.87
CA ASP A 132 12.02 1.43 -7.97
C ASP A 132 11.41 2.81 -7.77
N TRP A 133 10.07 2.86 -7.61
CA TRP A 133 9.32 4.07 -7.36
C TRP A 133 8.02 3.77 -6.60
N ALA A 134 7.45 4.83 -6.04
CA ALA A 134 6.10 4.85 -5.50
C ALA A 134 5.34 6.05 -6.04
N GLU A 135 4.05 5.87 -6.32
CA GLU A 135 3.16 6.85 -6.92
C GLU A 135 1.81 6.85 -6.19
N LEU A 136 1.22 8.04 -6.04
CA LEU A 136 -0.14 8.23 -5.52
C LEU A 136 -1.05 8.72 -6.62
N GLU A 137 -2.11 7.95 -6.88
CA GLU A 137 -3.17 8.28 -7.83
C GLU A 137 -4.46 8.59 -7.07
N GLY A 138 -5.03 9.80 -7.26
CA GLY A 138 -6.27 10.17 -6.59
C GLY A 138 -6.46 11.68 -6.45
N PRO A 139 -7.41 12.14 -5.64
CA PRO A 139 -8.30 11.33 -4.82
C PRO A 139 -9.26 10.47 -5.66
N ILE A 140 -9.50 9.24 -5.20
CA ILE A 140 -10.45 8.34 -5.84
C ILE A 140 -11.85 8.91 -5.57
N ARG A 141 -12.52 9.35 -6.62
CA ARG A 141 -13.94 9.75 -6.55
C ARG A 141 -14.77 8.52 -6.82
N ASP A 142 -15.69 8.20 -5.93
CA ASP A 142 -16.65 7.13 -6.14
C ASP A 142 -17.47 7.41 -7.42
N LYS A 143 -17.05 6.88 -8.53
CA LYS A 143 -17.85 6.88 -9.75
C LYS A 143 -19.15 6.08 -9.61
N GLN A 144 -19.25 5.24 -8.60
CA GLN A 144 -20.43 4.40 -8.35
C GLN A 144 -21.65 5.16 -7.82
N ILE A 145 -21.47 6.32 -7.20
CA ILE A 145 -22.62 7.11 -6.67
C ILE A 145 -23.34 7.86 -7.81
N ILE A 146 -22.68 8.17 -8.92
CA ILE A 146 -23.32 8.90 -10.03
C ILE A 146 -24.15 7.96 -10.90
N GLU A 147 -23.80 6.69 -11.03
CA GLU A 147 -24.61 5.71 -11.78
C GLU A 147 -25.83 5.19 -11.01
N SER A 148 -25.80 5.21 -9.69
CA SER A 148 -26.94 4.81 -8.86
C SER A 148 -27.97 5.93 -8.66
N SER A 149 -27.66 7.16 -9.02
CA SER A 149 -28.59 8.30 -8.97
C SER A 149 -29.33 8.56 -10.30
N ILE A 150 -29.09 7.75 -11.32
CA ILE A 150 -29.97 7.71 -12.49
C ILE A 150 -31.18 6.88 -12.08
N THR A 151 -32.14 7.55 -11.47
CA THR A 151 -33.47 7.02 -11.20
C THR A 151 -34.04 6.51 -12.52
N ARG A 152 -34.18 5.20 -12.61
CA ARG A 152 -34.89 4.56 -13.70
C ARG A 152 -36.33 5.02 -13.60
N VAL A 153 -36.70 6.03 -14.37
CA VAL A 153 -38.08 6.41 -14.55
C VAL A 153 -38.69 5.31 -15.39
N GLU A 154 -39.43 4.41 -14.74
CA GLU A 154 -40.26 3.46 -15.46
C GLU A 154 -41.33 4.26 -16.23
N PRO A 155 -41.57 3.96 -17.51
CA PRO A 155 -42.64 4.62 -18.25
C PRO A 155 -43.98 4.27 -17.59
N GLU A 156 -44.74 5.30 -17.21
CA GLU A 156 -46.10 5.16 -16.75
C GLU A 156 -46.87 4.26 -17.72
N LYS A 157 -47.44 3.18 -17.20
CA LYS A 157 -48.43 2.40 -17.89
C LYS A 157 -49.63 3.31 -18.19
N THR A 158 -49.71 3.78 -19.38
CA THR A 158 -50.94 4.43 -19.89
C THR A 158 -52.04 3.39 -19.86
N ILE A 159 -52.89 3.48 -18.83
CA ILE A 159 -54.12 2.74 -18.76
C ILE A 159 -55.02 3.36 -19.84
N ASN A 160 -55.23 2.63 -20.89
CA ASN A 160 -56.14 3.01 -21.96
C ASN A 160 -57.60 2.70 -21.49
N PRO A 161 -58.47 3.71 -21.21
CA PRO A 161 -59.85 3.47 -20.78
C PRO A 161 -60.79 3.36 -21.97
N ALA A 162 -60.58 2.30 -22.77
CA ALA A 162 -61.48 2.07 -23.91
C ALA A 162 -61.69 0.58 -24.08
N ASN A 163 -62.50 -0.02 -23.19
CA ASN A 163 -63.28 -1.23 -23.52
C ASN A 163 -64.21 -1.60 -22.37
N GLU A 164 -65.06 -0.66 -21.99
CA GLU A 164 -66.36 -1.01 -21.40
C GLU A 164 -67.44 -0.63 -22.42
N LYS A 165 -67.84 -1.58 -23.18
CA LYS A 165 -69.21 -1.61 -23.68
C LYS A 165 -69.52 -2.95 -24.35
N ILE A 166 -70.64 -3.48 -23.82
CA ILE A 166 -71.61 -4.36 -24.48
C ILE A 166 -71.32 -5.82 -24.18
N ILE A 167 -72.23 -6.48 -23.35
CA ILE A 167 -73.51 -7.01 -23.84
C ILE A 167 -74.29 -7.51 -22.65
N LYS A 168 -75.51 -7.17 -22.58
CA LYS A 168 -76.78 -7.92 -22.61
C LYS A 168 -76.67 -9.38 -22.11
#